data_8edf2cbee5a968b8e77f29b866381e43
#
_entry.id   8edf2cbee5a968b8e77f29b866381e43
#
_cell.length_a   1.000
_cell.length_b   1.000
_cell.length_c   1.000
_cell.angle_alpha   90.00
_cell.angle_beta   90.00
_cell.angle_gamma   90.00
#
_symmetry.space_group_name_H-M   'P 1'
#
loop_
_entity.id
_entity.type
_entity.pdbx_description
1 polymer ?
#
loop_
_entity_poly.entity_id
_entity_poly.type
_entity_poly.pdbx_seq_one_letter_code
_entity_poly.pdbx_strand_id
1 'polypeptide(L)'
;MSALQAYPGGLQVGGGITAENAEEFLTAGASHVIVTSYVFCDGKIQMDRLKKLRNAVGKEHLVLDLSCRKKDGKYYIVTDRWQRFTEQMITEDLLEQLAGYCDEFLIHAVDVEGKASGIEEELVRLLGSWGKIPVTYAGGVGDFEDLARLKKLGKNMLNVTIGSALDLFGGTMSYEKVKEVCRE
;
A
#
# COMPACT_ATOMS: atom_id res chain seq x y z
N MET A 1 7.74 13.62 -12.84
CA MET A 1 9.18 13.69 -13.16
C MET A 1 9.93 14.72 -12.31
N SER A 2 9.56 16.01 -12.27
CA SER A 2 10.30 17.05 -11.51
C SER A 2 10.50 16.73 -10.02
N ALA A 3 9.48 16.17 -9.34
CA ALA A 3 9.59 15.78 -7.94
C ALA A 3 10.61 14.64 -7.72
N LEU A 4 10.64 13.64 -8.61
CA LEU A 4 11.59 12.54 -8.56
C LEU A 4 13.04 13.02 -8.71
N GLN A 5 13.25 13.96 -9.63
CA GLN A 5 14.57 14.56 -9.86
C GLN A 5 15.03 15.46 -8.72
N ALA A 6 14.09 16.13 -8.03
CA ALA A 6 14.38 16.97 -6.87
C ALA A 6 14.70 16.16 -5.60
N TYR A 7 14.21 14.92 -5.50
CA TYR A 7 14.43 14.04 -4.34
C TYR A 7 14.73 12.61 -4.79
N PRO A 8 15.86 12.34 -5.43
CA PRO A 8 16.20 11.03 -5.97
C PRO A 8 16.25 9.96 -4.87
N GLY A 9 15.61 8.81 -5.12
CA GLY A 9 15.54 7.69 -4.19
C GLY A 9 14.62 7.90 -2.98
N GLY A 10 14.00 9.07 -2.83
CA GLY A 10 13.15 9.40 -1.68
C GLY A 10 11.65 9.24 -1.91
N LEU A 11 11.22 9.00 -3.13
CA LEU A 11 9.81 8.91 -3.49
C LEU A 11 9.48 7.59 -4.19
N GLN A 12 8.37 7.00 -3.81
CA GLN A 12 7.69 5.94 -4.57
C GLN A 12 6.69 6.58 -5.52
N VAL A 13 6.47 5.99 -6.69
CA VAL A 13 5.54 6.51 -7.69
C VAL A 13 4.54 5.44 -8.13
N GLY A 14 3.26 5.80 -8.19
CA GLY A 14 2.18 4.96 -8.67
C GLY A 14 1.30 5.69 -9.68
N GLY A 15 0.39 4.93 -10.30
CA GLY A 15 -0.55 5.43 -11.29
C GLY A 15 -0.15 5.11 -12.72
N GLY A 16 -0.85 4.13 -13.32
CA GLY A 16 -0.61 3.71 -14.70
C GLY A 16 0.72 2.99 -14.95
N ILE A 17 1.37 2.46 -13.92
CA ILE A 17 2.61 1.71 -14.05
C ILE A 17 2.38 0.38 -14.76
N THR A 18 3.23 0.10 -15.75
CA THR A 18 3.28 -1.15 -16.52
C THR A 18 4.72 -1.60 -16.69
N ALA A 19 4.93 -2.83 -17.21
CA ALA A 19 6.28 -3.32 -17.48
C ALA A 19 7.03 -2.51 -18.56
N GLU A 20 6.28 -1.79 -19.41
CA GLU A 20 6.83 -1.01 -20.49
C GLU A 20 7.32 0.39 -20.07
N ASN A 21 6.74 0.96 -18.99
CA ASN A 21 7.06 2.32 -18.54
C ASN A 21 7.74 2.41 -17.18
N ALA A 22 7.78 1.33 -16.41
CA ALA A 22 8.26 1.35 -15.02
C ALA A 22 9.72 1.81 -14.89
N GLU A 23 10.60 1.37 -15.80
CA GLU A 23 12.03 1.73 -15.82
C GLU A 23 12.24 3.24 -16.01
N GLU A 24 11.37 3.92 -16.75
CA GLU A 24 11.44 5.37 -16.95
C GLU A 24 11.33 6.14 -15.62
N PHE A 25 10.42 5.71 -14.72
CA PHE A 25 10.25 6.34 -13.42
C PHE A 25 11.42 6.08 -12.47
N LEU A 26 11.99 4.87 -12.49
CA LEU A 26 13.18 4.55 -11.71
C LEU A 26 14.38 5.36 -12.19
N THR A 27 14.59 5.46 -13.50
CA THR A 27 15.64 6.29 -14.11
C THR A 27 15.46 7.78 -13.76
N ALA A 28 14.22 8.24 -13.63
CA ALA A 28 13.90 9.61 -13.22
C ALA A 28 14.14 9.89 -11.72
N GLY A 29 14.47 8.86 -10.92
CA GLY A 29 14.81 8.98 -9.51
C GLY A 29 13.77 8.42 -8.53
N ALA A 30 12.75 7.66 -8.99
CA ALA A 30 11.89 6.94 -8.05
C ALA A 30 12.68 5.85 -7.32
N SER A 31 12.40 5.65 -6.02
CA SER A 31 12.93 4.52 -5.26
C SER A 31 12.22 3.23 -5.67
N HIS A 32 10.90 3.29 -5.83
CA HIS A 32 10.04 2.17 -6.21
C HIS A 32 8.91 2.62 -7.12
N VAL A 33 8.37 1.69 -7.87
CA VAL A 33 7.11 1.83 -8.60
C VAL A 33 5.99 1.06 -7.91
N ILE A 34 4.85 1.71 -7.69
CA ILE A 34 3.67 1.12 -7.06
C ILE A 34 2.72 0.65 -8.16
N VAL A 35 2.37 -0.61 -8.14
CA VAL A 35 1.54 -1.24 -9.17
C VAL A 35 0.21 -1.71 -8.59
N THR A 36 -0.86 -1.34 -9.25
CA THR A 36 -2.24 -1.70 -8.94
C THR A 36 -2.89 -2.36 -10.15
N SER A 37 -3.54 -1.58 -11.01
CA SER A 37 -4.42 -2.07 -12.09
C SER A 37 -3.74 -2.86 -13.21
N TYR A 38 -2.43 -2.73 -13.39
CA TYR A 38 -1.70 -3.56 -14.36
C TYR A 38 -1.67 -5.03 -13.95
N VAL A 39 -1.55 -5.30 -12.66
CA VAL A 39 -1.49 -6.64 -12.08
C VAL A 39 -2.86 -7.07 -11.54
N PHE A 40 -3.61 -6.15 -10.93
CA PHE A 40 -4.91 -6.44 -10.30
C PHE A 40 -6.03 -5.88 -11.17
N CYS A 41 -6.52 -6.65 -12.11
CA CYS A 41 -7.59 -6.26 -13.02
C CYS A 41 -8.48 -7.44 -13.41
N ASP A 42 -9.66 -7.13 -13.93
CA ASP A 42 -10.65 -8.11 -14.38
C ASP A 42 -11.05 -9.14 -13.29
N GLY A 43 -11.01 -8.72 -12.01
CA GLY A 43 -11.32 -9.58 -10.86
C GLY A 43 -10.26 -10.64 -10.58
N LYS A 44 -9.03 -10.49 -11.07
CA LYS A 44 -7.94 -11.48 -10.94
C LYS A 44 -6.58 -10.82 -10.68
N ILE A 45 -5.65 -11.65 -10.20
CA ILE A 45 -4.22 -11.32 -10.20
C ILE A 45 -3.63 -11.83 -11.52
N GLN A 46 -3.08 -10.94 -12.32
CA GLN A 46 -2.44 -11.24 -13.61
C GLN A 46 -0.98 -11.65 -13.38
N MET A 47 -0.76 -12.90 -12.99
CA MET A 47 0.57 -13.39 -12.59
C MET A 47 1.63 -13.25 -13.69
N ASP A 48 1.26 -13.39 -14.96
CA ASP A 48 2.21 -13.22 -16.07
C ASP A 48 2.66 -11.76 -16.22
N ARG A 49 1.75 -10.80 -15.99
CA ARG A 49 2.09 -9.37 -15.94
C ARG A 49 2.97 -9.05 -14.74
N LEU A 50 2.70 -9.64 -13.58
CA LEU A 50 3.53 -9.48 -12.39
C LEU A 50 4.95 -10.00 -12.62
N LYS A 51 5.10 -11.19 -13.19
CA LYS A 51 6.41 -11.75 -13.57
C LYS A 51 7.15 -10.86 -14.57
N LYS A 52 6.44 -10.37 -15.62
CA LYS A 52 7.00 -9.49 -16.63
C LYS A 52 7.52 -8.19 -15.99
N LEU A 53 6.74 -7.59 -15.10
CA LEU A 53 7.12 -6.37 -14.39
C LEU A 53 8.33 -6.60 -13.49
N ARG A 54 8.32 -7.67 -12.67
CA ARG A 54 9.47 -8.03 -11.84
C ARG A 54 10.75 -8.23 -12.67
N ASN A 55 10.64 -8.83 -13.86
CA ASN A 55 11.80 -9.03 -14.74
C ASN A 55 12.29 -7.71 -15.35
N ALA A 56 11.41 -6.71 -15.52
CA ALA A 56 11.77 -5.40 -16.06
C ALA A 56 12.51 -4.52 -15.03
N VAL A 57 12.04 -4.49 -13.77
CA VAL A 57 12.53 -3.53 -12.77
C VAL A 57 13.22 -4.14 -11.54
N GLY A 58 13.20 -5.46 -11.41
CA GLY A 58 13.65 -6.15 -10.20
C GLY A 58 12.59 -6.16 -9.11
N LYS A 59 12.74 -7.11 -8.19
CA LYS A 59 11.89 -7.23 -7.00
C LYS A 59 12.04 -6.02 -6.08
N GLU A 60 13.26 -5.56 -5.93
CA GLU A 60 13.73 -4.52 -5.02
C GLU A 60 13.21 -3.11 -5.32
N HIS A 61 12.55 -2.92 -6.45
CA HIS A 61 11.95 -1.65 -6.87
C HIS A 61 10.43 -1.74 -7.04
N LEU A 62 9.82 -2.84 -6.60
CA LEU A 62 8.40 -3.08 -6.83
C LEU A 62 7.60 -3.05 -5.53
N VAL A 63 6.58 -2.19 -5.49
CA VAL A 63 5.53 -2.18 -4.46
C VAL A 63 4.23 -2.68 -5.07
N LEU A 64 3.59 -3.65 -4.43
CA LEU A 64 2.26 -4.11 -4.84
C LEU A 64 1.17 -3.45 -3.99
N ASP A 65 0.28 -2.70 -4.61
CA ASP A 65 -0.91 -2.15 -3.98
C ASP A 65 -2.03 -3.21 -3.99
N LEU A 66 -2.28 -3.77 -2.81
CA LEU A 66 -3.35 -4.72 -2.56
C LEU A 66 -4.55 -3.97 -1.97
N SER A 67 -5.26 -3.21 -2.80
CA SER A 67 -6.52 -2.58 -2.39
C SER A 67 -7.53 -3.65 -2.00
N CYS A 68 -8.11 -3.58 -0.81
CA CYS A 68 -9.01 -4.61 -0.32
C CYS A 68 -10.28 -4.07 0.34
N ARG A 69 -11.33 -4.89 0.34
CA ARG A 69 -12.62 -4.61 0.99
C ARG A 69 -13.08 -5.80 1.83
N LYS A 70 -13.78 -5.50 2.92
CA LYS A 70 -14.35 -6.51 3.81
C LYS A 70 -15.66 -7.07 3.25
N LYS A 71 -15.77 -8.41 3.21
CA LYS A 71 -16.97 -9.15 2.85
C LYS A 71 -17.04 -10.42 3.70
N ASP A 72 -18.17 -10.65 4.37
CA ASP A 72 -18.40 -11.83 5.21
C ASP A 72 -17.27 -12.04 6.25
N GLY A 73 -16.80 -10.94 6.87
CA GLY A 73 -15.73 -10.96 7.88
C GLY A 73 -14.32 -11.19 7.34
N LYS A 74 -14.11 -11.22 6.01
CA LYS A 74 -12.82 -11.45 5.36
C LYS A 74 -12.47 -10.29 4.43
N TYR A 75 -11.16 -10.06 4.21
CA TYR A 75 -10.69 -9.02 3.30
C TYR A 75 -10.33 -9.64 1.95
N TYR A 76 -10.96 -9.16 0.89
CA TYR A 76 -10.72 -9.61 -0.48
C TYR A 76 -10.05 -8.50 -1.28
N ILE A 77 -9.08 -8.85 -2.12
CA ILE A 77 -8.52 -7.92 -3.09
C ILE A 77 -9.64 -7.46 -4.02
N VAL A 78 -9.68 -6.15 -4.29
CA VAL A 78 -10.61 -5.54 -5.22
C VAL A 78 -9.88 -4.92 -6.40
N THR A 79 -10.52 -4.94 -7.56
CA THR A 79 -10.00 -4.42 -8.82
C THR A 79 -10.96 -3.40 -9.43
N ASP A 80 -10.61 -2.84 -10.57
CA ASP A 80 -11.48 -2.01 -11.41
C ASP A 80 -12.06 -0.82 -10.62
N ARG A 81 -11.17 0.01 -10.05
CA ARG A 81 -11.50 1.15 -9.19
C ARG A 81 -12.32 0.72 -7.95
N TRP A 82 -11.92 -0.41 -7.33
CA TRP A 82 -12.50 -0.97 -6.11
C TRP A 82 -13.93 -1.52 -6.25
N GLN A 83 -14.42 -1.66 -7.48
CA GLN A 83 -15.81 -2.07 -7.75
C GLN A 83 -15.97 -3.58 -7.87
N ARG A 84 -14.90 -4.30 -8.18
CA ARG A 84 -14.96 -5.73 -8.45
C ARG A 84 -14.13 -6.53 -7.44
N PHE A 85 -14.80 -7.40 -6.70
CA PHE A 85 -14.14 -8.37 -5.83
C PHE A 85 -13.42 -9.44 -6.66
N THR A 86 -12.24 -9.82 -6.21
CA THR A 86 -11.56 -11.03 -6.67
C THR A 86 -11.96 -12.22 -5.77
N GLU A 87 -11.51 -13.41 -6.11
CA GLU A 87 -11.58 -14.59 -5.23
C GLU A 87 -10.41 -14.65 -4.23
N GLN A 88 -9.48 -13.69 -4.30
CA GLN A 88 -8.26 -13.68 -3.49
C GLN A 88 -8.49 -12.93 -2.17
N MET A 89 -8.41 -13.68 -1.08
CA MET A 89 -8.44 -13.11 0.28
C MET A 89 -7.05 -12.69 0.71
N ILE A 90 -6.94 -11.59 1.44
CA ILE A 90 -5.72 -11.23 2.17
C ILE A 90 -5.50 -12.25 3.29
N THR A 91 -4.57 -13.15 3.10
CA THR A 91 -4.14 -14.19 4.03
C THR A 91 -2.62 -14.22 4.11
N GLU A 92 -2.08 -14.81 5.16
CA GLU A 92 -0.63 -14.99 5.29
C GLU A 92 -0.05 -15.77 4.09
N ASP A 93 -0.75 -16.80 3.60
CA ASP A 93 -0.31 -17.60 2.45
C ASP A 93 -0.26 -16.76 1.16
N LEU A 94 -1.26 -15.91 0.92
CA LEU A 94 -1.26 -15.01 -0.24
C LEU A 94 -0.13 -13.99 -0.15
N LEU A 95 0.06 -13.39 1.02
CA LEU A 95 1.14 -12.43 1.26
C LEU A 95 2.51 -13.10 1.04
N GLU A 96 2.70 -14.33 1.55
CA GLU A 96 3.93 -15.10 1.34
C GLU A 96 4.21 -15.36 -0.16
N GLN A 97 3.18 -15.78 -0.89
CA GLN A 97 3.29 -16.02 -2.33
C GLN A 97 3.69 -14.75 -3.10
N LEU A 98 3.05 -13.61 -2.78
CA LEU A 98 3.29 -12.34 -3.47
C LEU A 98 4.59 -11.66 -3.03
N ALA A 99 5.04 -11.86 -1.80
CA ALA A 99 6.30 -11.34 -1.27
C ALA A 99 7.54 -11.81 -2.06
N GLY A 100 7.42 -12.91 -2.80
CA GLY A 100 8.45 -13.34 -3.75
C GLY A 100 8.66 -12.40 -4.94
N TYR A 101 7.73 -11.48 -5.20
CA TYR A 101 7.71 -10.62 -6.38
C TYR A 101 7.95 -9.15 -6.11
N CYS A 102 7.83 -8.69 -4.86
CA CYS A 102 7.93 -7.28 -4.50
C CYS A 102 8.77 -7.07 -3.24
N ASP A 103 9.18 -5.82 -3.03
CA ASP A 103 9.92 -5.40 -1.85
C ASP A 103 8.99 -4.95 -0.72
N GLU A 104 7.82 -4.38 -1.08
CA GLU A 104 6.87 -3.83 -0.15
C GLU A 104 5.42 -4.09 -0.60
N PHE A 105 4.51 -4.19 0.37
CA PHE A 105 3.06 -4.12 0.13
C PHE A 105 2.51 -2.77 0.58
N LEU A 106 1.72 -2.14 -0.28
CA LEU A 106 0.79 -1.08 0.09
C LEU A 106 -0.60 -1.72 0.24
N ILE A 107 -1.13 -1.75 1.45
CA ILE A 107 -2.45 -2.36 1.74
C ILE A 107 -3.47 -1.26 1.95
N HIS A 108 -4.35 -1.09 0.98
CA HIS A 108 -5.37 -0.04 0.97
C HIS A 108 -6.70 -0.59 1.48
N ALA A 109 -7.09 -0.19 2.70
CA ALA A 109 -8.37 -0.54 3.30
C ALA A 109 -9.48 0.39 2.76
N VAL A 110 -10.05 0.01 1.61
CA VAL A 110 -10.95 0.85 0.80
C VAL A 110 -12.23 1.26 1.54
N ASP A 111 -12.78 0.38 2.39
CA ASP A 111 -14.05 0.64 3.07
C ASP A 111 -13.99 1.80 4.07
N VAL A 112 -12.80 2.15 4.56
CA VAL A 112 -12.55 3.25 5.50
C VAL A 112 -11.78 4.42 4.87
N GLU A 113 -11.37 4.30 3.60
CA GLU A 113 -10.62 5.33 2.90
C GLU A 113 -11.39 6.65 2.81
N GLY A 114 -10.72 7.76 3.16
CA GLY A 114 -11.27 9.11 3.10
C GLY A 114 -12.40 9.41 4.09
N LYS A 115 -12.74 8.47 4.99
CA LYS A 115 -13.88 8.62 5.92
C LYS A 115 -13.46 9.10 7.31
N ALA A 116 -12.17 9.05 7.64
CA ALA A 116 -11.66 9.30 9.01
C ALA A 116 -12.50 8.57 10.08
N SER A 117 -12.85 7.31 9.80
CA SER A 117 -13.77 6.50 10.60
C SER A 117 -13.06 5.41 11.42
N GLY A 118 -11.74 5.52 11.55
CA GLY A 118 -10.89 4.54 12.20
C GLY A 118 -10.32 3.50 11.24
N ILE A 119 -9.34 2.74 11.73
CA ILE A 119 -8.61 1.72 10.98
C ILE A 119 -9.37 0.38 10.96
N GLU A 120 -9.08 -0.48 9.99
CA GLU A 120 -9.54 -1.86 9.93
C GLU A 120 -8.68 -2.75 10.86
N GLU A 121 -9.05 -2.83 12.16
CA GLU A 121 -8.22 -3.44 13.20
C GLU A 121 -7.83 -4.89 12.93
N GLU A 122 -8.76 -5.71 12.43
CA GLU A 122 -8.50 -7.12 12.13
C GLU A 122 -7.47 -7.27 11.00
N LEU A 123 -7.55 -6.42 9.98
CA LEU A 123 -6.57 -6.36 8.90
C LEU A 123 -5.20 -5.95 9.43
N VAL A 124 -5.14 -4.90 10.25
CA VAL A 124 -3.90 -4.42 10.87
C VAL A 124 -3.24 -5.51 11.73
N ARG A 125 -4.03 -6.27 12.51
CA ARG A 125 -3.50 -7.42 13.31
C ARG A 125 -2.90 -8.51 12.43
N LEU A 126 -3.60 -8.86 11.34
CA LEU A 126 -3.11 -9.87 10.39
C LEU A 126 -1.78 -9.43 9.77
N LEU A 127 -1.73 -8.20 9.25
CA LEU A 127 -0.53 -7.67 8.61
C LEU A 127 0.66 -7.57 9.56
N GLY A 128 0.44 -7.04 10.77
CA GLY A 128 1.48 -6.91 11.80
C GLY A 128 1.95 -8.26 12.38
N SER A 129 1.12 -9.31 12.29
CA SER A 129 1.53 -10.66 12.68
C SER A 129 2.35 -11.34 11.61
N TRP A 130 2.07 -11.07 10.34
CA TRP A 130 2.82 -11.63 9.23
C TRP A 130 4.23 -11.00 9.07
N GLY A 131 4.33 -9.69 8.94
CA GLY A 131 5.53 -8.83 9.08
C GLY A 131 6.84 -9.31 8.43
N LYS A 132 6.82 -10.01 7.27
CA LYS A 132 8.04 -10.58 6.65
C LYS A 132 8.76 -9.63 5.70
N ILE A 133 8.04 -8.72 5.08
CA ILE A 133 8.58 -7.60 4.29
C ILE A 133 7.88 -6.32 4.72
N PRO A 134 8.38 -5.13 4.37
CA PRO A 134 7.69 -3.88 4.64
C PRO A 134 6.24 -3.89 4.16
N VAL A 135 5.34 -3.43 5.03
CA VAL A 135 3.92 -3.26 4.71
C VAL A 135 3.50 -1.86 5.12
N THR A 136 3.01 -1.08 4.16
CA THR A 136 2.41 0.23 4.39
C THR A 136 0.88 0.09 4.38
N TYR A 137 0.26 0.42 5.51
CA TYR A 137 -1.19 0.45 5.64
C TYR A 137 -1.74 1.82 5.20
N ALA A 138 -2.81 1.83 4.42
CA ALA A 138 -3.53 3.03 3.98
C ALA A 138 -5.03 2.88 4.25
N GLY A 139 -5.66 3.94 4.77
CA GLY A 139 -7.10 4.06 4.97
C GLY A 139 -7.51 4.26 6.43
N GLY A 140 -8.48 5.14 6.63
CA GLY A 140 -9.21 5.31 7.88
C GLY A 140 -8.54 6.10 9.00
N VAL A 141 -7.22 6.29 8.99
CA VAL A 141 -6.53 7.07 10.04
C VAL A 141 -7.03 8.51 10.00
N GLY A 142 -7.76 8.92 11.05
CA GLY A 142 -8.35 10.24 11.17
C GLY A 142 -7.73 11.10 12.27
N ASP A 143 -7.07 10.48 13.24
CA ASP A 143 -6.47 11.16 14.38
C ASP A 143 -5.25 10.38 14.95
N PHE A 144 -4.66 10.95 16.02
CA PHE A 144 -3.49 10.34 16.69
C PHE A 144 -3.85 9.09 17.51
N GLU A 145 -5.11 8.89 17.90
CA GLU A 145 -5.54 7.66 18.59
C GLU A 145 -5.57 6.50 17.61
N ASP A 146 -6.05 6.73 16.40
CA ASP A 146 -6.00 5.75 15.29
C ASP A 146 -4.56 5.36 14.98
N LEU A 147 -3.65 6.33 14.92
CA LEU A 147 -2.23 6.08 14.66
C LEU A 147 -1.60 5.24 15.79
N ALA A 148 -1.87 5.58 17.06
CA ALA A 148 -1.40 4.82 18.21
C ALA A 148 -1.98 3.39 18.22
N ARG A 149 -3.25 3.24 17.85
CA ARG A 149 -3.93 1.95 17.72
C ARG A 149 -3.31 1.10 16.62
N LEU A 150 -3.02 1.73 15.45
CA LEU A 150 -2.33 1.06 14.35
C LEU A 150 -0.95 0.54 14.77
N LYS A 151 -0.13 1.38 15.40
CA LYS A 151 1.19 0.98 15.94
C LYS A 151 1.06 -0.22 16.89
N LYS A 152 0.15 -0.14 17.88
CA LYS A 152 -0.07 -1.20 18.86
C LYS A 152 -0.53 -2.51 18.23
N LEU A 153 -1.58 -2.48 17.41
CA LEU A 153 -2.17 -3.67 16.78
C LEU A 153 -1.28 -4.27 15.71
N GLY A 154 -0.58 -3.41 14.97
CA GLY A 154 0.41 -3.78 13.96
C GLY A 154 1.77 -4.18 14.53
N LYS A 155 1.92 -4.24 15.86
CA LYS A 155 3.16 -4.64 16.56
C LYS A 155 4.38 -3.79 16.17
N ASN A 156 4.20 -2.53 15.82
CA ASN A 156 5.21 -1.65 15.25
C ASN A 156 5.87 -2.19 13.95
N MET A 157 5.22 -3.12 13.24
CA MET A 157 5.73 -3.73 12.01
C MET A 157 5.19 -3.05 10.75
N LEU A 158 4.24 -2.12 10.89
CA LEU A 158 3.57 -1.48 9.76
C LEU A 158 3.99 -0.03 9.61
N ASN A 159 4.26 0.35 8.37
CA ASN A 159 4.27 1.75 7.94
C ASN A 159 2.84 2.25 7.74
N VAL A 160 2.66 3.55 7.63
CA VAL A 160 1.35 4.17 7.43
C VAL A 160 1.39 5.25 6.36
N THR A 161 0.38 5.27 5.51
CA THR A 161 0.09 6.41 4.63
C THR A 161 -1.13 7.16 5.17
N ILE A 162 -0.98 8.46 5.39
CA ILE A 162 -2.06 9.36 5.83
C ILE A 162 -2.24 10.44 4.75
N GLY A 163 -3.47 10.59 4.28
CA GLY A 163 -3.83 11.57 3.25
C GLY A 163 -4.66 12.73 3.82
N SER A 164 -5.96 12.68 3.58
CA SER A 164 -6.92 13.76 3.87
C SER A 164 -6.99 14.21 5.33
N ALA A 165 -6.53 13.40 6.29
CA ALA A 165 -6.48 13.78 7.69
C ALA A 165 -5.34 14.75 8.04
N LEU A 166 -4.31 14.87 7.17
CA LEU A 166 -3.20 15.80 7.40
C LEU A 166 -3.60 17.26 7.15
N ASP A 167 -3.03 18.17 7.94
CA ASP A 167 -3.16 19.62 7.79
C ASP A 167 -2.76 20.12 6.39
N LEU A 168 -1.79 19.47 5.75
CA LEU A 168 -1.37 19.74 4.36
C LEU A 168 -2.51 19.60 3.33
N PHE A 169 -3.54 18.82 3.66
CA PHE A 169 -4.70 18.56 2.80
C PHE A 169 -6.02 19.05 3.40
N GLY A 170 -5.93 19.94 4.41
CA GLY A 170 -7.09 20.53 5.09
C GLY A 170 -7.64 19.68 6.24
N GLY A 171 -6.96 18.63 6.65
CA GLY A 171 -7.28 17.85 7.84
C GLY A 171 -6.80 18.49 9.14
N THR A 172 -6.92 17.76 10.25
CA THR A 172 -6.60 18.25 11.59
C THR A 172 -5.30 17.70 12.18
N MET A 173 -4.70 16.68 11.55
CA MET A 173 -3.45 16.08 12.00
C MET A 173 -2.25 16.88 11.50
N SER A 174 -1.45 17.42 12.41
CA SER A 174 -0.21 18.11 12.04
C SER A 174 0.78 17.13 11.40
N TYR A 175 1.23 17.41 10.18
CA TYR A 175 2.24 16.62 9.47
C TYR A 175 3.54 16.50 10.27
N GLU A 176 4.01 17.60 10.87
CA GLU A 176 5.24 17.58 11.68
C GLU A 176 5.09 16.67 12.90
N LYS A 177 3.97 16.73 13.60
CA LYS A 177 3.72 15.86 14.75
C LYS A 177 3.55 14.40 14.35
N VAL A 178 2.95 14.10 13.19
CA VAL A 178 2.89 12.71 12.67
C VAL A 178 4.30 12.18 12.44
N LYS A 179 5.19 12.98 11.84
CA LYS A 179 6.61 12.58 11.64
C LYS A 179 7.33 12.26 12.95
N GLU A 180 7.10 13.05 13.99
CA GLU A 180 7.68 12.80 15.32
C GLU A 180 7.18 11.47 15.89
N VAL A 181 5.88 11.26 15.93
CA VAL A 181 5.24 10.03 16.45
C VAL A 181 5.66 8.78 15.66
N CYS A 182 5.86 8.88 14.34
CA CYS A 182 6.27 7.73 13.52
C CYS A 182 7.76 7.38 13.65
N ARG A 183 8.60 8.26 14.22
CA ARG A 183 10.03 7.99 14.46
C ARG A 183 10.32 7.31 15.80
N GLU A 184 9.39 7.38 16.75
CA GLU A 184 9.42 6.71 18.05
C GLU A 184 9.02 5.21 17.94
#